data_4eaa061b4d308786e7c2f2040eb6ad2a
#
_entry.id   4eaa061b4d308786e7c2f2040eb6ad2a
#
_cell.length_a   1.000
_cell.length_b   1.000
_cell.length_c   1.000
_cell.angle_alpha   90.00
_cell.angle_beta   90.00
_cell.angle_gamma   90.00
#
_symmetry.space_group_name_H-M   'P 1'
#
loop_
_entity.id
_entity.type
_entity.pdbx_description
1 polymer ?
#
loop_
_entity_poly.entity_id
_entity_poly.type
_entity_poly.pdbx_seq_one_letter_code
_entity_poly.pdbx_strand_id
1 'polypeptide(L)'
;MKELKGSKTEANLMAAFAGESQARNKYTYFASKARKEGFVQIADIFEETANNEKEHAKIWFKLLHNGIGSTEDNLLAAAEGENYEWTDMYKQFAEEAHEEGFENIAKLFEGVAKIEKEHEERYRALLENVKTGAVFERKSETVWQCANCGHIYVGTTA
;
A
#
# COMPACT_ATOMS: atom_id res chain seq x y z
N MET A 1 18.49 26.78 -2.37
CA MET A 1 18.60 25.45 -1.71
C MET A 1 19.18 24.46 -2.71
N LYS A 2 19.97 23.48 -2.27
CA LYS A 2 20.52 22.47 -3.17
C LYS A 2 19.40 21.53 -3.62
N GLU A 3 19.30 21.26 -4.91
CA GLU A 3 18.25 20.40 -5.45
C GLU A 3 18.54 18.93 -5.08
N LEU A 4 17.52 18.21 -4.62
CA LEU A 4 17.64 16.80 -4.23
C LEU A 4 17.65 15.89 -5.45
N LYS A 5 16.84 16.22 -6.46
CA LYS A 5 16.65 15.42 -7.67
C LYS A 5 17.96 15.13 -8.42
N GLY A 6 18.19 13.87 -8.74
CA GLY A 6 19.41 13.39 -9.42
C GLY A 6 20.65 13.30 -8.54
N SER A 7 20.53 13.57 -7.23
CA SER A 7 21.67 13.51 -6.31
C SER A 7 21.91 12.09 -5.76
N LYS A 8 23.12 11.84 -5.26
CA LYS A 8 23.41 10.61 -4.50
C LYS A 8 22.56 10.50 -3.23
N THR A 9 22.17 11.64 -2.64
CA THR A 9 21.31 11.68 -1.46
C THR A 9 19.91 11.18 -1.79
N GLU A 10 19.35 11.53 -2.96
CA GLU A 10 18.07 10.98 -3.42
C GLU A 10 18.14 9.46 -3.56
N ALA A 11 19.16 8.94 -4.23
CA ALA A 11 19.37 7.50 -4.36
C ALA A 11 19.48 6.79 -2.99
N ASN A 12 20.18 7.42 -2.03
CA ASN A 12 20.28 6.89 -0.66
C ASN A 12 18.94 6.89 0.06
N LEU A 13 18.11 7.93 -0.12
CA LEU A 13 16.76 7.99 0.46
C LEU A 13 15.85 6.91 -0.13
N MET A 14 15.93 6.67 -1.45
CA MET A 14 15.18 5.59 -2.11
C MET A 14 15.61 4.22 -1.57
N ALA A 15 16.91 3.98 -1.43
CA ALA A 15 17.43 2.74 -0.87
C ALA A 15 17.04 2.55 0.61
N ALA A 16 17.08 3.62 1.40
CA ALA A 16 16.64 3.60 2.79
C ALA A 16 15.14 3.30 2.91
N PHE A 17 14.29 3.98 2.12
CA PHE A 17 12.85 3.70 2.09
C PHE A 17 12.55 2.25 1.72
N ALA A 18 13.22 1.71 0.71
CA ALA A 18 13.07 0.30 0.31
C ALA A 18 13.52 -0.66 1.42
N GLY A 19 14.67 -0.39 2.05
CA GLY A 19 15.21 -1.21 3.14
C GLY A 19 14.27 -1.28 4.35
N GLU A 20 13.80 -0.14 4.83
CA GLU A 20 12.87 -0.07 5.97
C GLU A 20 11.51 -0.72 5.66
N SER A 21 11.00 -0.53 4.42
CA SER A 21 9.76 -1.16 3.98
C SER A 21 9.87 -2.69 3.96
N GLN A 22 11.02 -3.22 3.51
CA GLN A 22 11.30 -4.66 3.55
C GLN A 22 11.46 -5.17 4.99
N ALA A 23 12.20 -4.45 5.84
CA ALA A 23 12.40 -4.80 7.25
C ALA A 23 11.06 -4.89 7.99
N ARG A 24 10.19 -3.89 7.82
CA ARG A 24 8.82 -3.89 8.35
C ARG A 24 8.07 -5.18 8.02
N ASN A 25 8.03 -5.56 6.74
CA ASN A 25 7.31 -6.74 6.32
C ASN A 25 7.94 -8.03 6.87
N LYS A 26 9.27 -8.17 6.80
CA LYS A 26 10.01 -9.33 7.35
C LYS A 26 9.74 -9.51 8.83
N TYR A 27 9.79 -8.43 9.63
CA TYR A 27 9.58 -8.53 11.08
C TYR A 27 8.13 -8.90 11.43
N THR A 28 7.14 -8.45 10.66
CA THR A 28 5.76 -8.90 10.80
C THR A 28 5.64 -10.42 10.54
N TYR A 29 6.35 -10.95 9.54
CA TYR A 29 6.36 -12.40 9.27
C TYR A 29 7.06 -13.16 10.39
N PHE A 30 8.18 -12.64 10.92
CA PHE A 30 8.92 -13.25 12.03
C PHE A 30 8.11 -13.22 13.33
N ALA A 31 7.39 -12.13 13.62
CA ALA A 31 6.46 -12.04 14.73
C ALA A 31 5.37 -13.12 14.67
N SER A 32 4.75 -13.29 13.49
CA SER A 32 3.75 -14.33 13.27
C SER A 32 4.31 -15.75 13.53
N LYS A 33 5.52 -16.03 13.06
CA LYS A 33 6.17 -17.31 13.29
C LYS A 33 6.49 -17.54 14.76
N ALA A 34 7.12 -16.55 15.43
CA ALA A 34 7.47 -16.64 16.84
C ALA A 34 6.22 -16.87 17.71
N ARG A 35 5.11 -16.19 17.42
CA ARG A 35 3.84 -16.35 18.14
C ARG A 35 3.27 -17.76 18.00
N LYS A 36 3.33 -18.36 16.79
CA LYS A 36 2.91 -19.75 16.55
C LYS A 36 3.77 -20.78 17.27
N GLU A 37 5.04 -20.45 17.54
CA GLU A 37 5.98 -21.29 18.29
C GLU A 37 5.91 -21.07 19.81
N GLY A 38 5.06 -20.13 20.29
CA GLY A 38 4.89 -19.83 21.72
C GLY A 38 5.88 -18.79 22.29
N PHE A 39 6.76 -18.22 21.45
CA PHE A 39 7.72 -17.20 21.86
C PHE A 39 7.07 -15.80 21.85
N VAL A 40 6.09 -15.58 22.73
CA VAL A 40 5.24 -14.37 22.72
C VAL A 40 6.08 -13.11 22.88
N GLN A 41 7.00 -13.05 23.84
CA GLN A 41 7.87 -11.89 24.04
C GLN A 41 8.70 -11.54 22.80
N ILE A 42 9.25 -12.55 22.12
CA ILE A 42 10.03 -12.33 20.88
C ILE A 42 9.11 -11.82 19.76
N ALA A 43 7.90 -12.37 19.65
CA ALA A 43 6.91 -11.91 18.69
C ALA A 43 6.54 -10.44 18.92
N ASP A 44 6.31 -10.04 20.16
CA ASP A 44 5.96 -8.65 20.52
C ASP A 44 7.10 -7.67 20.19
N ILE A 45 8.38 -8.06 20.44
CA ILE A 45 9.54 -7.25 20.07
C ILE A 45 9.65 -7.11 18.53
N PHE A 46 9.43 -8.18 17.74
CA PHE A 46 9.42 -8.08 16.30
C PHE A 46 8.31 -7.16 15.81
N GLU A 47 7.12 -7.21 16.40
CA GLU A 47 5.98 -6.39 16.01
C GLU A 47 6.21 -4.90 16.34
N GLU A 48 6.76 -4.61 17.52
CA GLU A 48 7.19 -3.26 17.92
C GLU A 48 8.24 -2.72 16.93
N THR A 49 9.29 -3.50 16.66
CA THR A 49 10.32 -3.10 15.70
C THR A 49 9.75 -2.87 14.30
N ALA A 50 8.87 -3.74 13.81
CA ALA A 50 8.19 -3.54 12.52
C ALA A 50 7.43 -2.20 12.46
N ASN A 51 6.80 -1.78 13.56
CA ASN A 51 6.14 -0.47 13.66
C ASN A 51 7.15 0.69 13.65
N ASN A 52 8.33 0.52 14.26
CA ASN A 52 9.40 1.52 14.21
C ASN A 52 9.92 1.69 12.77
N GLU A 53 10.17 0.59 12.05
CA GLU A 53 10.64 0.64 10.66
C GLU A 53 9.62 1.30 9.72
N LYS A 54 8.32 1.12 9.99
CA LYS A 54 7.28 1.86 9.28
C LYS A 54 7.41 3.39 9.45
N GLU A 55 7.75 3.86 10.64
CA GLU A 55 7.93 5.30 10.89
C GLU A 55 9.24 5.82 10.28
N HIS A 56 10.32 5.00 10.27
CA HIS A 56 11.55 5.34 9.54
C HIS A 56 11.28 5.47 8.03
N ALA A 57 10.64 4.48 7.41
CA ALA A 57 10.25 4.52 6.02
C ALA A 57 9.44 5.78 5.68
N LYS A 58 8.50 6.18 6.54
CA LYS A 58 7.68 7.37 6.39
C LYS A 58 8.48 8.68 6.39
N ILE A 59 9.60 8.74 7.14
CA ILE A 59 10.51 9.89 7.11
C ILE A 59 11.11 10.03 5.71
N TRP A 60 11.67 8.95 5.19
CA TRP A 60 12.30 8.93 3.86
C TRP A 60 11.30 9.20 2.74
N PHE A 61 10.11 8.60 2.83
CA PHE A 61 9.01 8.86 1.90
C PHE A 61 8.67 10.36 1.82
N LYS A 62 8.49 11.01 2.97
CA LYS A 62 8.16 12.45 3.00
C LYS A 62 9.24 13.32 2.40
N LEU A 63 10.52 12.97 2.54
CA LEU A 63 11.61 13.71 1.93
C LEU A 63 11.67 13.51 0.41
N LEU A 64 11.36 12.30 -0.08
CA LEU A 64 11.32 11.96 -1.50
C LEU A 64 10.16 12.63 -2.22
N HIS A 65 8.99 12.70 -1.58
CA HIS A 65 7.74 13.13 -2.18
C HIS A 65 7.21 14.48 -1.68
N ASN A 66 8.06 15.23 -0.94
CA ASN A 66 7.67 16.51 -0.33
C ASN A 66 6.42 16.42 0.57
N GLY A 67 6.28 15.31 1.31
CA GLY A 67 5.19 15.05 2.22
C GLY A 67 4.33 13.86 1.83
N ILE A 68 3.16 13.78 2.43
CA ILE A 68 2.07 12.87 2.06
C ILE A 68 0.97 13.75 1.51
N GLY A 69 0.53 13.50 0.29
CA GLY A 69 -0.46 14.28 -0.42
C GLY A 69 -1.84 14.28 0.23
N SER A 70 -2.78 14.96 -0.39
CA SER A 70 -4.21 14.87 -0.04
C SER A 70 -4.73 13.44 -0.26
N THR A 71 -5.91 13.14 0.25
CA THR A 71 -6.55 11.84 -0.02
C THR A 71 -6.75 11.60 -1.51
N GLU A 72 -7.10 12.63 -2.28
CA GLU A 72 -7.24 12.53 -3.73
C GLU A 72 -5.92 12.23 -4.43
N ASP A 73 -4.85 12.97 -4.07
CA ASP A 73 -3.50 12.73 -4.61
C ASP A 73 -3.02 11.31 -4.30
N ASN A 74 -3.25 10.85 -3.07
CA ASN A 74 -2.82 9.50 -2.63
C ASN A 74 -3.62 8.39 -3.32
N LEU A 75 -4.93 8.58 -3.56
CA LEU A 75 -5.75 7.63 -4.31
C LEU A 75 -5.32 7.56 -5.78
N LEU A 76 -4.99 8.71 -6.38
CA LEU A 76 -4.47 8.73 -7.74
C LEU A 76 -3.12 8.03 -7.83
N ALA A 77 -2.19 8.37 -6.95
CA ALA A 77 -0.86 7.76 -6.92
C ALA A 77 -0.93 6.24 -6.67
N ALA A 78 -1.83 5.78 -5.79
CA ALA A 78 -2.07 4.36 -5.59
C ALA A 78 -2.61 3.70 -6.87
N ALA A 79 -3.63 4.27 -7.51
CA ALA A 79 -4.19 3.72 -8.74
C ALA A 79 -3.16 3.64 -9.89
N GLU A 80 -2.27 4.65 -10.00
CA GLU A 80 -1.20 4.66 -11.00
C GLU A 80 -0.12 3.62 -10.69
N GLY A 81 0.20 3.42 -9.42
CA GLY A 81 1.11 2.37 -8.98
C GLY A 81 0.60 0.98 -9.32
N GLU A 82 -0.63 0.66 -8.91
CA GLU A 82 -1.26 -0.64 -9.22
C GLU A 82 -1.40 -0.85 -10.74
N ASN A 83 -1.73 0.22 -11.50
CA ASN A 83 -1.77 0.14 -12.96
C ASN A 83 -0.44 -0.30 -13.54
N TYR A 84 0.68 0.33 -13.14
CA TYR A 84 2.02 -0.07 -13.58
C TYR A 84 2.35 -1.51 -13.18
N GLU A 85 1.96 -1.93 -11.98
CA GLU A 85 2.25 -3.28 -11.50
C GLU A 85 1.59 -4.36 -12.37
N TRP A 86 0.32 -4.20 -12.76
CA TRP A 86 -0.36 -5.23 -13.53
C TRP A 86 -0.18 -5.11 -15.05
N THR A 87 0.03 -3.90 -15.61
CA THR A 87 0.22 -3.72 -17.05
C THR A 87 1.63 -4.04 -17.51
N ASP A 88 2.62 -3.72 -16.69
CA ASP A 88 4.03 -3.75 -17.06
C ASP A 88 4.84 -4.72 -16.19
N MET A 89 4.95 -4.45 -14.89
CA MET A 89 5.89 -5.12 -13.99
C MET A 89 5.63 -6.62 -13.87
N TYR A 90 4.45 -7.02 -13.39
CA TYR A 90 4.13 -8.44 -13.21
C TYR A 90 3.98 -9.19 -14.52
N LYS A 91 3.56 -8.52 -15.58
CA LYS A 91 3.52 -9.11 -16.92
C LYS A 91 4.91 -9.50 -17.37
N GLN A 92 5.86 -8.58 -17.29
CA GLN A 92 7.27 -8.85 -17.62
C GLN A 92 7.84 -9.97 -16.74
N PHE A 93 7.61 -9.91 -15.43
CA PHE A 93 8.12 -10.93 -14.50
C PHE A 93 7.54 -12.32 -14.77
N ALA A 94 6.28 -12.42 -15.17
CA ALA A 94 5.67 -13.68 -15.54
C ALA A 94 6.27 -14.25 -16.85
N GLU A 95 6.47 -13.40 -17.87
CA GLU A 95 7.12 -13.78 -19.12
C GLU A 95 8.54 -14.28 -18.87
N GLU A 96 9.35 -13.55 -18.13
CA GLU A 96 10.72 -13.94 -17.77
C GLU A 96 10.77 -15.27 -16.99
N ALA A 97 9.84 -15.44 -16.01
CA ALA A 97 9.76 -16.69 -15.24
C ALA A 97 9.35 -17.90 -16.09
N HIS A 98 8.49 -17.72 -17.10
CA HIS A 98 8.18 -18.75 -18.09
C HIS A 98 9.40 -19.11 -18.93
N GLU A 99 10.12 -18.12 -19.44
CA GLU A 99 11.33 -18.33 -20.25
C GLU A 99 12.44 -19.07 -19.48
N GLU A 100 12.56 -18.79 -18.17
CA GLU A 100 13.50 -19.47 -17.27
C GLU A 100 13.01 -20.84 -16.76
N GLY A 101 11.77 -21.25 -17.06
CA GLY A 101 11.17 -22.53 -16.64
C GLY A 101 10.58 -22.54 -15.23
N PHE A 102 10.38 -21.39 -14.59
CA PHE A 102 9.77 -21.25 -13.27
C PHE A 102 8.24 -21.13 -13.34
N GLU A 103 7.57 -22.10 -13.95
CA GLU A 103 6.14 -22.10 -14.25
C GLU A 103 5.24 -21.78 -13.03
N ASN A 104 5.57 -22.29 -11.84
CA ASN A 104 4.80 -22.01 -10.63
C ASN A 104 4.94 -20.56 -10.17
N ILE A 105 6.11 -19.96 -10.36
CA ILE A 105 6.37 -18.54 -10.02
C ILE A 105 5.66 -17.64 -11.03
N ALA A 106 5.73 -17.97 -12.32
CA ALA A 106 5.03 -17.25 -13.36
C ALA A 106 3.52 -17.15 -13.09
N LYS A 107 2.88 -18.29 -12.73
CA LYS A 107 1.46 -18.32 -12.34
C LYS A 107 1.15 -17.48 -11.10
N LEU A 108 2.08 -17.34 -10.15
CA LEU A 108 1.91 -16.45 -9.00
C LEU A 108 1.96 -14.98 -9.43
N PHE A 109 2.89 -14.59 -10.30
CA PHE A 109 2.94 -13.24 -10.86
C PHE A 109 1.67 -12.90 -11.63
N GLU A 110 1.18 -13.80 -12.50
CA GLU A 110 -0.09 -13.63 -13.21
C GLU A 110 -1.29 -13.51 -12.26
N GLY A 111 -1.28 -14.29 -11.17
CA GLY A 111 -2.33 -14.25 -10.16
C GLY A 111 -2.35 -12.91 -9.42
N VAL A 112 -1.18 -12.42 -9.00
CA VAL A 112 -1.05 -11.13 -8.33
C VAL A 112 -1.44 -9.99 -9.29
N ALA A 113 -0.98 -9.99 -10.54
CA ALA A 113 -1.36 -8.99 -11.53
C ALA A 113 -2.89 -8.78 -11.66
N LYS A 114 -3.67 -9.87 -11.55
CA LYS A 114 -5.14 -9.77 -11.57
C LYS A 114 -5.69 -9.07 -10.33
N ILE A 115 -5.07 -9.27 -9.18
CA ILE A 115 -5.44 -8.62 -7.93
C ILE A 115 -5.12 -7.12 -7.99
N GLU A 116 -3.94 -6.76 -8.52
CA GLU A 116 -3.53 -5.35 -8.64
C GLU A 116 -4.42 -4.56 -9.61
N LYS A 117 -4.95 -5.22 -10.64
CA LYS A 117 -5.99 -4.64 -11.48
C LYS A 117 -7.27 -4.31 -10.70
N GLU A 118 -7.71 -5.21 -9.82
CA GLU A 118 -8.88 -4.97 -8.95
C GLU A 118 -8.62 -3.85 -7.94
N HIS A 119 -7.37 -3.73 -7.44
CA HIS A 119 -6.95 -2.63 -6.58
C HIS A 119 -7.01 -1.29 -7.31
N GLU A 120 -6.48 -1.20 -8.53
CA GLU A 120 -6.57 0.00 -9.36
C GLU A 120 -8.04 0.43 -9.56
N GLU A 121 -8.90 -0.49 -10.01
CA GLU A 121 -10.32 -0.21 -10.24
C GLU A 121 -10.99 0.32 -8.97
N ARG A 122 -10.67 -0.25 -7.80
CA ARG A 122 -11.16 0.18 -6.50
C ARG A 122 -10.68 1.59 -6.14
N TYR A 123 -9.38 1.88 -6.30
CA TYR A 123 -8.85 3.21 -6.01
C TYR A 123 -9.42 4.28 -6.93
N ARG A 124 -9.61 3.99 -8.22
CA ARG A 124 -10.25 4.92 -9.15
C ARG A 124 -11.72 5.18 -8.79
N ALA A 125 -12.47 4.16 -8.40
CA ALA A 125 -13.85 4.33 -7.94
C ALA A 125 -13.94 5.17 -6.65
N LEU A 126 -13.02 4.97 -5.70
CA LEU A 126 -12.94 5.76 -4.47
C LEU A 126 -12.54 7.20 -4.76
N LEU A 127 -11.61 7.44 -5.69
CA LEU A 127 -11.21 8.76 -6.13
C LEU A 127 -12.41 9.52 -6.74
N GLU A 128 -13.18 8.87 -7.59
CA GLU A 128 -14.39 9.46 -8.15
C GLU A 128 -15.42 9.80 -7.05
N ASN A 129 -15.60 8.92 -6.07
CA ASN A 129 -16.48 9.20 -4.93
C ASN A 129 -16.02 10.43 -4.12
N VAL A 130 -14.72 10.62 -3.93
CA VAL A 130 -14.19 11.81 -3.24
C VAL A 130 -14.46 13.06 -4.07
N LYS A 131 -14.13 13.05 -5.36
CA LYS A 131 -14.31 14.19 -6.28
C LYS A 131 -15.77 14.63 -6.41
N THR A 132 -16.69 13.68 -6.40
CA THR A 132 -18.13 13.94 -6.55
C THR A 132 -18.87 14.17 -5.23
N GLY A 133 -18.18 14.07 -4.08
CA GLY A 133 -18.80 14.14 -2.76
C GLY A 133 -19.60 12.88 -2.37
N ALA A 134 -19.62 11.85 -3.21
CA ALA A 134 -20.41 10.63 -3.00
C ALA A 134 -19.94 9.79 -1.80
N VAL A 135 -18.82 10.14 -1.16
CA VAL A 135 -18.41 9.53 0.11
C VAL A 135 -19.40 9.83 1.22
N PHE A 136 -19.91 11.06 1.27
CA PHE A 136 -20.81 11.56 2.34
C PHE A 136 -22.23 11.82 1.87
N GLU A 137 -22.51 11.67 0.56
CA GLU A 137 -23.82 11.86 -0.05
C GLU A 137 -24.18 10.67 -0.93
N ARG A 138 -25.45 10.32 -0.98
CA ARG A 138 -26.01 9.28 -1.85
C ARG A 138 -27.27 9.78 -2.55
N LYS A 139 -27.53 9.27 -3.75
CA LYS A 139 -28.73 9.62 -4.51
C LYS A 139 -30.03 9.06 -3.89
N SER A 140 -29.91 8.07 -3.03
CA SER A 140 -31.01 7.42 -2.32
C SER A 140 -30.67 7.25 -0.84
N GLU A 141 -31.68 7.03 -0.02
CA GLU A 141 -31.50 6.72 1.39
C GLU A 141 -30.58 5.51 1.58
N THR A 142 -29.61 5.68 2.45
CA THR A 142 -28.56 4.69 2.75
C THR A 142 -28.39 4.63 4.26
N VAL A 143 -28.00 3.47 4.75
CA VAL A 143 -27.67 3.28 6.17
C VAL A 143 -26.26 3.83 6.41
N TRP A 144 -26.15 4.81 7.29
CA TRP A 144 -24.91 5.38 7.79
C TRP A 144 -24.61 4.88 9.19
N GLN A 145 -23.37 4.54 9.49
CA GLN A 145 -22.93 4.15 10.81
C GLN A 145 -21.76 5.04 11.26
N CYS A 146 -21.90 5.67 12.40
CA CYS A 146 -20.80 6.40 13.01
C CYS A 146 -19.72 5.42 13.49
N ALA A 147 -18.52 5.56 12.94
CA ALA A 147 -17.39 4.70 13.29
C ALA A 147 -16.89 4.91 14.75
N ASN A 148 -17.21 6.06 15.36
CA ASN A 148 -16.80 6.36 16.73
C ASN A 148 -17.76 5.81 17.81
N CYS A 149 -19.10 5.97 17.62
CA CYS A 149 -20.08 5.60 18.65
C CYS A 149 -21.07 4.51 18.21
N GLY A 150 -21.01 4.05 16.96
CA GLY A 150 -21.91 3.03 16.42
C GLY A 150 -23.32 3.51 16.10
N HIS A 151 -23.63 4.82 16.24
CA HIS A 151 -24.95 5.36 15.89
C HIS A 151 -25.32 5.04 14.44
N ILE A 152 -26.53 4.59 14.24
CA ILE A 152 -27.07 4.26 12.91
C ILE A 152 -28.10 5.30 12.51
N TYR A 153 -27.96 5.81 11.29
CA TYR A 153 -28.87 6.79 10.70
C TYR A 153 -29.20 6.38 9.25
N VAL A 154 -30.42 6.62 8.82
CA VAL A 154 -30.86 6.37 7.44
C VAL A 154 -31.18 7.69 6.78
N GLY A 155 -30.52 7.97 5.66
CA GLY A 155 -30.68 9.22 4.91
C GLY A 155 -29.79 9.28 3.69
N THR A 156 -29.86 10.40 2.97
CA THR A 156 -29.04 10.64 1.77
C THR A 156 -27.68 11.25 2.07
N THR A 157 -27.48 11.79 3.28
CA THR A 157 -26.23 12.48 3.70
C THR A 157 -25.74 11.88 5.02
N ALA A 158 -24.41 11.75 5.18
CA ALA A 158 -23.78 11.26 6.40
C ALA A 158 -23.81 12.33 7.52
#